data_ddedfbe8187a095c1074cd758812a196
#
_entry.id   ddedfbe8187a095c1074cd758812a196
#
_cell.length_a   1.000
_cell.length_b   1.000
_cell.length_c   1.000
_cell.angle_alpha   90.00
_cell.angle_beta   90.00
_cell.angle_gamma   90.00
#
_symmetry.space_group_name_H-M   'P 1'
#
loop_
_entity.id
_entity.type
_entity.pdbx_description
1 polymer ?
#
loop_
_entity_poly.entity_id
_entity_poly.type
_entity_poly.pdbx_seq_one_letter_code
_entity_poly.pdbx_strand_id
1 'polypeptide(L)'
;GSAAETDGDEWVINGSKMWITNGTVADYFVVVCETDPEVDDRYSGYSQILVEGDRDGLTRDKITGKLGIRASDTAELRFDDVRVPEENLIGQRGAGFLQLMQFFDETRTAVAAQAVGIARGAAERALAYAEEREQFGRSISDFQAIKHTLAEIHTNTEAARWLTYRSAW
;
A
#
# COMPACT_ATOMS: atom_id res chain seq x y z
N GLY A 1 17.31 3.27 -0.77
CA GLY A 1 16.69 4.44 -0.15
C GLY A 1 16.79 5.66 -1.07
N SER A 2 16.28 6.77 -0.62
CA SER A 2 16.44 8.06 -1.29
C SER A 2 16.87 9.09 -0.25
N ALA A 3 17.79 9.98 -0.64
CA ALA A 3 18.27 11.10 0.15
C ALA A 3 17.83 12.42 -0.51
N ALA A 4 17.75 13.49 0.27
CA ALA A 4 17.52 14.83 -0.21
C ALA A 4 18.42 15.81 0.55
N GLU A 5 19.13 16.63 -0.22
CA GLU A 5 20.03 17.65 0.30
C GLU A 5 19.53 19.03 -0.11
N THR A 6 19.80 20.05 0.69
CA THR A 6 19.49 21.44 0.35
C THR A 6 20.58 22.06 -0.50
N ASP A 7 20.18 22.73 -1.60
CA ASP A 7 21.07 23.52 -2.48
C ASP A 7 20.39 24.86 -2.76
N GLY A 8 20.76 25.90 -2.01
CA GLY A 8 20.11 27.19 -2.05
C GLY A 8 18.68 27.12 -1.44
N ASP A 9 17.69 27.41 -2.26
CA ASP A 9 16.24 27.37 -1.95
C ASP A 9 15.54 26.14 -2.54
N GLU A 10 16.31 25.09 -2.86
CA GLU A 10 15.82 23.85 -3.43
C GLU A 10 16.25 22.61 -2.63
N TRP A 11 15.46 21.56 -2.75
CA TRP A 11 15.86 20.17 -2.43
C TRP A 11 16.39 19.48 -3.69
N VAL A 12 17.50 18.77 -3.58
CA VAL A 12 18.05 17.88 -4.59
C VAL A 12 17.86 16.45 -4.12
N ILE A 13 17.04 15.68 -4.84
CA ILE A 13 16.62 14.33 -4.44
C ILE A 13 17.34 13.30 -5.32
N ASN A 14 17.97 12.31 -4.66
CA ASN A 14 18.64 11.20 -5.31
C ASN A 14 18.20 9.86 -4.71
N GLY A 15 18.08 8.81 -5.55
CA GLY A 15 17.78 7.46 -5.13
C GLY A 15 16.62 6.80 -5.87
N SER A 16 15.96 5.82 -5.23
CA SER A 16 14.86 5.10 -5.86
C SER A 16 13.76 4.69 -4.89
N LYS A 17 12.56 4.49 -5.43
CA LYS A 17 11.40 3.91 -4.74
C LYS A 17 10.82 2.78 -5.59
N MET A 18 10.41 1.69 -4.93
CA MET A 18 9.89 0.50 -5.58
C MET A 18 8.42 0.26 -5.20
N TRP A 19 7.67 -0.37 -6.07
CA TRP A 19 6.28 -0.77 -5.88
C TRP A 19 5.31 0.39 -5.67
N ILE A 20 5.54 1.51 -6.35
CA ILE A 20 4.71 2.71 -6.21
C ILE A 20 3.43 2.55 -7.03
N THR A 21 2.30 2.47 -6.33
CA THR A 21 0.97 2.46 -6.95
C THR A 21 0.74 3.78 -7.69
N ASN A 22 0.17 3.69 -8.90
CA ASN A 22 -0.03 4.82 -9.80
C ASN A 22 1.26 5.54 -10.22
N GLY A 23 2.42 4.91 -10.06
CA GLY A 23 3.71 5.57 -10.30
C GLY A 23 3.92 6.08 -11.71
N THR A 24 3.30 5.47 -12.76
CA THR A 24 3.42 5.98 -14.13
C THR A 24 2.39 7.03 -14.49
N VAL A 25 1.33 7.21 -13.69
CA VAL A 25 0.19 8.10 -14.03
C VAL A 25 -0.03 9.23 -13.03
N ALA A 26 0.59 9.19 -11.85
CA ALA A 26 0.44 10.23 -10.83
C ALA A 26 1.08 11.55 -11.28
N ASP A 27 0.42 12.65 -10.96
CA ASP A 27 0.93 14.01 -11.20
C ASP A 27 1.86 14.47 -10.07
N TYR A 28 1.69 13.90 -8.86
CA TYR A 28 2.44 14.27 -7.66
C TYR A 28 2.83 13.04 -6.85
N PHE A 29 3.99 13.12 -6.20
CA PHE A 29 4.51 12.10 -5.29
C PHE A 29 4.86 12.73 -3.96
N VAL A 30 4.44 12.10 -2.87
CA VAL A 30 4.97 12.38 -1.53
C VAL A 30 6.12 11.43 -1.28
N VAL A 31 7.33 11.94 -1.27
CA VAL A 31 8.56 11.15 -1.21
C VAL A 31 9.18 11.28 0.17
N VAL A 32 9.33 10.16 0.89
CA VAL A 32 10.09 10.12 2.13
C VAL A 32 11.56 10.03 1.81
N CYS A 33 12.34 11.03 2.18
CA CYS A 33 13.77 11.12 1.95
C CYS A 33 14.54 11.23 3.27
N GLU A 34 15.74 10.69 3.30
CA GLU A 34 16.71 10.99 4.33
C GLU A 34 17.25 12.40 4.09
N THR A 35 16.98 13.31 5.02
CA THR A 35 17.35 14.74 4.92
C THR A 35 18.39 15.16 5.96
N ASP A 36 18.66 14.28 6.92
CA ASP A 36 19.62 14.53 7.99
C ASP A 36 20.26 13.21 8.45
N PRO A 37 21.31 12.74 7.79
CA PRO A 37 21.97 11.46 8.11
C PRO A 37 22.79 11.49 9.41
N GLU A 38 23.11 12.67 9.94
CA GLU A 38 23.99 12.84 11.10
C GLU A 38 23.22 12.83 12.45
N VAL A 39 21.88 12.75 12.44
CA VAL A 39 21.11 12.71 13.69
C VAL A 39 21.24 11.36 14.40
N ASP A 40 21.39 11.40 15.73
CA ASP A 40 21.51 10.19 16.57
C ASP A 40 20.26 9.31 16.49
N ASP A 41 19.05 9.91 16.44
CA ASP A 41 17.80 9.20 16.24
C ASP A 41 17.52 9.04 14.75
N ARG A 42 17.77 7.82 14.25
CA ARG A 42 17.58 7.49 12.82
C ARG A 42 16.18 7.79 12.30
N TYR A 43 15.16 7.88 13.14
CA TYR A 43 13.79 8.18 12.72
C TYR A 43 13.57 9.69 12.48
N SER A 44 14.33 10.54 13.15
CA SER A 44 14.29 11.99 12.97
C SER A 44 15.11 12.49 11.77
N GLY A 45 15.82 11.61 11.07
CA GLY A 45 16.59 11.94 9.86
C GLY A 45 15.74 11.99 8.58
N TYR A 46 14.44 11.68 8.64
CA TYR A 46 13.57 11.58 7.44
C TYR A 46 12.58 12.74 7.35
N SER A 47 12.37 13.23 6.13
CA SER A 47 11.36 14.23 5.80
C SER A 47 10.47 13.75 4.66
N GLN A 48 9.29 14.37 4.51
CA GLN A 48 8.41 14.15 3.37
C GLN A 48 8.50 15.36 2.44
N ILE A 49 8.72 15.11 1.16
CA ILE A 49 8.87 16.15 0.14
C ILE A 49 7.87 15.88 -0.98
N LEU A 50 7.13 16.90 -1.39
CA LEU A 50 6.24 16.84 -2.55
C LEU A 50 7.08 16.97 -3.83
N VAL A 51 6.90 16.03 -4.75
CA VAL A 51 7.59 16.00 -6.05
C VAL A 51 6.56 15.92 -7.15
N GLU A 52 6.58 16.88 -8.09
CA GLU A 52 5.74 16.84 -9.28
C GLU A 52 6.23 15.73 -10.23
N GLY A 53 5.29 15.08 -10.90
CA GLY A 53 5.56 13.92 -11.74
C GLY A 53 6.31 14.22 -13.06
N ASP A 54 6.41 15.47 -13.45
CA ASP A 54 7.06 15.95 -14.66
C ASP A 54 8.44 16.60 -14.41
N ARG A 55 8.97 16.50 -13.19
CA ARG A 55 10.30 17.04 -12.86
C ARG A 55 11.40 16.36 -13.66
N ASP A 56 12.34 17.16 -14.14
CA ASP A 56 13.57 16.67 -14.78
C ASP A 56 14.33 15.75 -13.80
N GLY A 57 14.90 14.66 -14.30
CA GLY A 57 15.62 13.66 -13.49
C GLY A 57 14.71 12.59 -12.87
N LEU A 58 13.38 12.72 -12.92
CA LEU A 58 12.45 11.68 -12.45
C LEU A 58 12.15 10.68 -13.57
N THR A 59 12.56 9.42 -13.37
CA THR A 59 12.21 8.29 -14.24
C THR A 59 11.17 7.40 -13.57
N ARG A 60 10.17 6.95 -14.37
CA ARG A 60 9.04 6.14 -13.91
C ARG A 60 8.90 4.88 -14.75
N ASP A 61 9.40 3.77 -14.24
CA ASP A 61 9.44 2.48 -14.94
C ASP A 61 8.30 1.58 -14.48
N LYS A 62 7.40 1.25 -15.40
CA LYS A 62 6.25 0.38 -15.10
C LYS A 62 6.68 -1.04 -14.76
N ILE A 63 6.24 -1.55 -13.61
CA ILE A 63 6.42 -2.94 -13.20
C ILE A 63 5.32 -3.79 -13.83
N THR A 64 5.74 -4.77 -14.63
CA THR A 64 4.85 -5.75 -15.32
C THR A 64 5.04 -7.14 -14.75
N GLY A 65 4.20 -8.11 -15.17
CA GLY A 65 4.32 -9.50 -14.75
C GLY A 65 3.88 -9.79 -13.32
N LYS A 66 3.14 -8.89 -12.67
CA LYS A 66 2.58 -9.12 -11.33
C LYS A 66 1.69 -10.37 -11.31
N LEU A 67 1.71 -11.11 -10.19
CA LEU A 67 0.90 -12.31 -10.00
C LEU A 67 -0.61 -11.99 -10.02
N GLY A 68 -1.01 -10.88 -9.40
CA GLY A 68 -2.39 -10.39 -9.35
C GLY A 68 -2.46 -8.87 -9.42
N ILE A 69 -3.68 -8.33 -9.38
CA ILE A 69 -3.96 -6.88 -9.44
C ILE A 69 -3.26 -6.22 -10.64
N ARG A 70 -3.27 -6.90 -11.79
CA ARG A 70 -2.52 -6.49 -13.00
C ARG A 70 -3.05 -5.22 -13.64
N ALA A 71 -4.32 -4.87 -13.39
CA ALA A 71 -4.93 -3.65 -13.88
C ALA A 71 -4.50 -2.40 -13.09
N SER A 72 -4.01 -2.57 -11.85
CA SER A 72 -3.46 -1.47 -11.07
C SER A 72 -2.07 -1.13 -11.56
N ASP A 73 -1.82 0.13 -11.87
CA ASP A 73 -0.50 0.63 -12.23
C ASP A 73 0.46 0.53 -11.03
N THR A 74 1.69 0.12 -11.30
CA THR A 74 2.75 0.02 -10.29
C THR A 74 4.08 0.31 -10.97
N ALA A 75 4.91 1.14 -10.37
CA ALA A 75 6.19 1.53 -10.94
C ALA A 75 7.35 1.47 -9.96
N GLU A 76 8.55 1.44 -10.52
CA GLU A 76 9.78 1.91 -9.89
C GLU A 76 9.95 3.39 -10.25
N LEU A 77 10.30 4.21 -9.26
CA LEU A 77 10.69 5.60 -9.44
C LEU A 77 12.18 5.74 -9.19
N ARG A 78 12.88 6.46 -10.07
CA ARG A 78 14.28 6.82 -9.89
C ARG A 78 14.43 8.32 -9.93
N PHE A 79 15.18 8.83 -8.98
CA PHE A 79 15.48 10.24 -8.81
C PHE A 79 16.98 10.43 -9.08
N ASP A 80 17.30 11.24 -10.06
CA ASP A 80 18.67 11.59 -10.47
C ASP A 80 18.76 13.11 -10.51
N ASP A 81 19.28 13.69 -9.42
CA ASP A 81 19.35 15.13 -9.18
C ASP A 81 17.99 15.86 -9.37
N VAL A 82 16.91 15.24 -8.94
CA VAL A 82 15.55 15.85 -9.04
C VAL A 82 15.47 17.05 -8.11
N ARG A 83 15.21 18.23 -8.71
CA ARG A 83 15.14 19.51 -7.98
C ARG A 83 13.69 19.92 -7.74
N VAL A 84 13.39 20.27 -6.50
CA VAL A 84 12.10 20.83 -6.10
C VAL A 84 12.30 22.00 -5.14
N PRO A 85 11.40 23.00 -5.09
CA PRO A 85 11.50 24.11 -4.16
C PRO A 85 11.55 23.67 -2.70
N GLU A 86 12.22 24.44 -1.83
CA GLU A 86 12.28 24.16 -0.39
C GLU A 86 10.87 24.12 0.25
N GLU A 87 9.93 24.91 -0.25
CA GLU A 87 8.53 24.96 0.18
C GLU A 87 7.74 23.68 -0.05
N ASN A 88 8.26 22.75 -0.90
CA ASN A 88 7.68 21.42 -1.13
C ASN A 88 7.89 20.47 0.08
N LEU A 89 8.57 20.90 1.14
CA LEU A 89 8.65 20.17 2.39
C LEU A 89 7.27 20.06 3.04
N ILE A 90 6.81 18.84 3.30
CA ILE A 90 5.53 18.58 3.98
C ILE A 90 5.74 18.53 5.50
N GLY A 91 5.20 19.53 6.18
CA GLY A 91 5.30 19.63 7.64
C GLY A 91 6.68 20.14 8.10
N GLN A 92 7.31 19.43 9.03
CA GLN A 92 8.60 19.82 9.60
C GLN A 92 9.72 18.89 9.11
N ARG A 93 10.90 19.46 8.87
CA ARG A 93 12.11 18.66 8.59
C ARG A 93 12.37 17.69 9.75
N GLY A 94 12.67 16.45 9.41
CA GLY A 94 12.89 15.38 10.38
C GLY A 94 11.63 14.69 10.90
N ALA A 95 10.42 15.19 10.61
CA ALA A 95 9.17 14.60 11.09
C ALA A 95 8.57 13.56 10.13
N GLY A 96 9.20 13.29 8.99
CA GLY A 96 8.63 12.48 7.91
C GLY A 96 8.32 11.05 8.29
N PHE A 97 9.14 10.42 9.13
CA PHE A 97 8.87 9.07 9.61
C PHE A 97 7.64 9.02 10.52
N LEU A 98 7.50 9.95 11.45
CA LEU A 98 6.34 10.01 12.35
C LEU A 98 5.05 10.27 11.57
N GLN A 99 5.06 11.20 10.61
CA GLN A 99 3.93 11.48 9.73
C GLN A 99 3.53 10.24 8.92
N LEU A 100 4.52 9.48 8.41
CA LEU A 100 4.26 8.23 7.69
C LEU A 100 3.63 7.17 8.58
N MET A 101 4.07 7.04 9.83
CA MET A 101 3.48 6.10 10.78
C MET A 101 2.03 6.45 11.12
N GLN A 102 1.73 7.72 11.35
CA GLN A 102 0.36 8.20 11.57
C GLN A 102 -0.55 7.88 10.36
N PHE A 103 -0.08 8.16 9.15
CA PHE A 103 -0.80 7.81 7.93
C PHE A 103 -1.07 6.30 7.82
N PHE A 104 -0.09 5.45 8.14
CA PHE A 104 -0.28 4.01 8.12
C PHE A 104 -1.24 3.51 9.19
N ASP A 105 -1.26 4.10 10.36
CA ASP A 105 -2.19 3.72 11.42
C ASP A 105 -3.65 3.96 11.00
N GLU A 106 -3.92 5.02 10.27
CA GLU A 106 -5.24 5.30 9.71
C GLU A 106 -5.58 4.39 8.51
N THR A 107 -4.65 4.20 7.59
CA THR A 107 -4.91 3.50 6.31
C THR A 107 -4.94 1.98 6.43
N ARG A 108 -4.28 1.36 7.42
CA ARG A 108 -4.29 -0.09 7.64
C ARG A 108 -5.68 -0.66 7.83
N THR A 109 -6.56 0.06 8.51
CA THR A 109 -7.97 -0.34 8.70
C THR A 109 -8.71 -0.45 7.36
N ALA A 110 -8.46 0.48 6.42
CA ALA A 110 -9.05 0.42 5.08
C ALA A 110 -8.58 -0.81 4.29
N VAL A 111 -7.28 -1.15 4.38
CA VAL A 111 -6.71 -2.36 3.73
C VAL A 111 -7.30 -3.64 4.35
N ALA A 112 -7.47 -3.67 5.67
CA ALA A 112 -8.12 -4.78 6.36
C ALA A 112 -9.59 -4.94 5.91
N ALA A 113 -10.34 -3.84 5.78
CA ALA A 113 -11.71 -3.86 5.28
C ALA A 113 -11.81 -4.39 3.85
N GLN A 114 -10.88 -4.01 2.97
CA GLN A 114 -10.78 -4.55 1.61
C GLN A 114 -10.57 -6.07 1.62
N ALA A 115 -9.65 -6.57 2.44
CA ALA A 115 -9.37 -8.01 2.55
C ALA A 115 -10.60 -8.79 3.06
N VAL A 116 -11.29 -8.26 4.08
CA VAL A 116 -12.54 -8.85 4.59
C VAL A 116 -13.63 -8.87 3.52
N GLY A 117 -13.77 -7.79 2.73
CA GLY A 117 -14.73 -7.72 1.63
C GLY A 117 -14.47 -8.79 0.56
N ILE A 118 -13.20 -9.00 0.19
CA ILE A 118 -12.80 -10.05 -0.76
C ILE A 118 -13.08 -11.45 -0.19
N ALA A 119 -12.71 -11.69 1.07
CA ALA A 119 -12.94 -12.97 1.75
C ALA A 119 -14.43 -13.31 1.82
N ARG A 120 -15.27 -12.34 2.20
CA ARG A 120 -16.74 -12.49 2.24
C ARG A 120 -17.31 -12.82 0.87
N GLY A 121 -16.96 -12.05 -0.17
CA GLY A 121 -17.45 -12.30 -1.52
C GLY A 121 -17.01 -13.67 -2.08
N ALA A 122 -15.82 -14.16 -1.72
CA ALA A 122 -15.37 -15.51 -2.06
C ALA A 122 -16.17 -16.59 -1.30
N ALA A 123 -16.40 -16.39 0.00
CA ALA A 123 -17.17 -17.31 0.85
C ALA A 123 -18.63 -17.47 0.36
N GLU A 124 -19.30 -16.36 0.04
CA GLU A 124 -20.67 -16.35 -0.48
C GLU A 124 -20.78 -17.12 -1.80
N ARG A 125 -19.84 -16.91 -2.73
CA ARG A 125 -19.80 -17.63 -4.00
C ARG A 125 -19.46 -19.12 -3.83
N ALA A 126 -18.54 -19.45 -2.92
CA ALA A 126 -18.19 -20.84 -2.64
C ALA A 126 -19.37 -21.61 -2.05
N LEU A 127 -20.12 -20.98 -1.14
CA LEU A 127 -21.34 -21.58 -0.56
C LEU A 127 -22.39 -21.82 -1.63
N ALA A 128 -22.74 -20.80 -2.41
CA ALA A 128 -23.73 -20.92 -3.48
C ALA A 128 -23.38 -22.03 -4.48
N TYR A 129 -22.10 -22.07 -4.91
CA TYR A 129 -21.63 -23.12 -5.81
C TYR A 129 -21.72 -24.50 -5.15
N ALA A 130 -21.39 -24.65 -3.88
CA ALA A 130 -21.45 -25.92 -3.16
C ALA A 130 -22.89 -26.43 -3.00
N GLU A 131 -23.88 -25.54 -2.91
CA GLU A 131 -25.30 -25.87 -2.86
C GLU A 131 -25.86 -26.31 -4.23
N GLU A 132 -25.40 -25.71 -5.32
CA GLU A 132 -25.86 -26.04 -6.68
C GLU A 132 -25.15 -27.26 -7.30
N ARG A 133 -23.86 -27.44 -6.99
CA ARG A 133 -23.06 -28.50 -7.58
C ARG A 133 -23.38 -29.85 -6.97
N GLU A 134 -23.79 -30.79 -7.80
CA GLU A 134 -24.07 -32.18 -7.42
C GLU A 134 -22.95 -33.15 -7.82
N GLN A 135 -22.61 -34.05 -6.93
CA GLN A 135 -21.76 -35.23 -7.17
C GLN A 135 -22.22 -36.38 -6.28
N PHE A 136 -22.09 -37.60 -6.79
CA PHE A 136 -22.51 -38.80 -6.06
C PHE A 136 -23.97 -38.77 -5.62
N GLY A 137 -24.84 -38.15 -6.44
CA GLY A 137 -26.28 -38.08 -6.22
C GLY A 137 -26.78 -37.09 -5.16
N ARG A 138 -25.95 -36.13 -4.78
CA ARG A 138 -26.31 -35.06 -3.82
C ARG A 138 -25.46 -33.79 -4.00
N SER A 139 -25.92 -32.68 -3.46
CA SER A 139 -25.14 -31.45 -3.42
C SER A 139 -23.79 -31.68 -2.72
N ILE A 140 -22.73 -31.04 -3.24
CA ILE A 140 -21.42 -31.16 -2.60
C ILE A 140 -21.38 -30.50 -1.22
N SER A 141 -22.27 -29.57 -0.92
CA SER A 141 -22.44 -28.99 0.42
C SER A 141 -22.84 -30.03 1.47
N ASP A 142 -23.36 -31.20 1.09
CA ASP A 142 -23.73 -32.28 2.00
C ASP A 142 -22.55 -33.10 2.49
N PHE A 143 -21.41 -33.01 1.83
CA PHE A 143 -20.20 -33.71 2.28
C PHE A 143 -19.57 -33.02 3.48
N GLN A 144 -19.27 -33.80 4.54
CA GLN A 144 -18.73 -33.27 5.80
C GLN A 144 -17.44 -32.46 5.59
N ALA A 145 -16.54 -32.90 4.70
CA ALA A 145 -15.31 -32.16 4.41
C ALA A 145 -15.58 -30.75 3.86
N ILE A 146 -16.56 -30.62 2.95
CA ILE A 146 -16.98 -29.32 2.39
C ILE A 146 -17.64 -28.45 3.47
N LYS A 147 -18.55 -29.05 4.28
CA LYS A 147 -19.21 -28.35 5.40
C LYS A 147 -18.18 -27.74 6.38
N HIS A 148 -17.17 -28.52 6.74
CA HIS A 148 -16.13 -28.05 7.68
C HIS A 148 -15.32 -26.91 7.06
N THR A 149 -14.92 -27.02 5.79
CA THR A 149 -14.19 -25.95 5.09
C THR A 149 -15.02 -24.67 5.00
N LEU A 150 -16.28 -24.75 4.63
CA LEU A 150 -17.18 -23.59 4.56
C LEU A 150 -17.41 -22.95 5.93
N ALA A 151 -17.58 -23.75 6.98
CA ALA A 151 -17.71 -23.26 8.36
C ALA A 151 -16.43 -22.54 8.84
N GLU A 152 -15.26 -23.08 8.54
CA GLU A 152 -13.97 -22.44 8.86
C GLU A 152 -13.79 -21.11 8.13
N ILE A 153 -14.07 -21.07 6.83
CA ILE A 153 -14.01 -19.83 6.02
C ILE A 153 -14.94 -18.77 6.60
N HIS A 154 -16.19 -19.15 6.93
CA HIS A 154 -17.16 -18.23 7.51
C HIS A 154 -16.70 -17.70 8.88
N THR A 155 -16.27 -18.59 9.77
CA THR A 155 -15.78 -18.22 11.10
C THR A 155 -14.60 -17.25 11.03
N ASN A 156 -13.61 -17.54 10.20
CA ASN A 156 -12.42 -16.70 10.03
C ASN A 156 -12.78 -15.33 9.42
N THR A 157 -13.70 -15.31 8.45
CA THR A 157 -14.16 -14.05 7.84
C THR A 157 -14.91 -13.16 8.85
N GLU A 158 -15.78 -13.75 9.68
CA GLU A 158 -16.49 -13.01 10.73
C GLU A 158 -15.52 -12.51 11.82
N ALA A 159 -14.57 -13.32 12.26
CA ALA A 159 -13.55 -12.90 13.23
C ALA A 159 -12.73 -11.73 12.68
N ALA A 160 -12.27 -11.80 11.44
CA ALA A 160 -11.53 -10.72 10.77
C ALA A 160 -12.38 -9.45 10.64
N ARG A 161 -13.69 -9.58 10.33
CA ARG A 161 -14.62 -8.45 10.23
C ARG A 161 -14.74 -7.70 11.56
N TRP A 162 -14.93 -8.42 12.66
CA TRP A 162 -15.05 -7.79 13.98
C TRP A 162 -13.76 -7.14 14.45
N LEU A 163 -12.59 -7.74 14.17
CA LEU A 163 -11.29 -7.12 14.43
C LEU A 163 -11.10 -5.84 13.62
N THR A 164 -11.53 -5.83 12.35
CA THR A 164 -11.49 -4.64 11.49
C THR A 164 -12.38 -3.53 12.03
N TYR A 165 -13.61 -3.85 12.46
CA TYR A 165 -14.49 -2.86 13.08
C TYR A 165 -13.91 -2.29 14.36
N ARG A 166 -13.31 -3.14 15.20
CA ARG A 166 -12.62 -2.70 16.40
C ARG A 166 -11.44 -1.77 16.12
N SER A 167 -10.70 -1.99 15.03
CA SER A 167 -9.56 -1.12 14.66
C SER A 167 -10.02 0.23 14.09
N ALA A 168 -11.26 0.32 13.61
CA ALA A 168 -11.83 1.55 13.09
C ALA A 168 -12.43 2.46 14.18
N TRP A 169 -12.61 1.92 15.38
CA TRP A 169 -13.17 2.61 16.55
C TRP A 169 -12.07 3.00 17.55
#